data_25ed3a173d18dfa93e5545ad6b4d7eb9
#
_entry.id   25ed3a173d18dfa93e5545ad6b4d7eb9
#
_cell.length_a   1.000
_cell.length_b   1.000
_cell.length_c   1.000
_cell.angle_alpha   90.00
_cell.angle_beta   90.00
_cell.angle_gamma   90.00
#
_symmetry.space_group_name_H-M   'P 1'
#
loop_
_entity.id
_entity.type
_entity.pdbx_description
1 polymer ?
#
loop_
_entity_poly.entity_id
_entity_poly.type
_entity_poly.pdbx_seq_one_letter_code
_entity_poly.pdbx_strand_id
1 'polypeptide(L)'
;DGAIVYGKHKIDGKWYYFDENGVRQTGWIETGNEKYYGLPDGSLREGWLSFGNTYYYCGKDGTIVYGKRKIDGKWYYFDENGIRRTGWIETEDGKYYGMPDGSLREGWLSFGDTYYYCDKDGMIVCGKHKIGGKWYYFDENGVRQTGWIETEDGKSYGMPDGSLREGWLSFGNTYYYCDNTGIVVIDDFAIDGILYTFNKNGVMKKKKGWGEYQGNKYYFNPETGFPYKGWVTFGDTYYYADNRGIMVKGWYYISGYYYYFYPDTCIMARNTTIDGYKIGADGRREKTGWYYENGYKFYYKNGVKQLDLDGILPRQSSYWIKVNRTTCSVTVYAKDGANGYIIPVKRFACSVGLPSTPTPTGTYYTPAKYRWHTLMGPSYGQYCTRIVGGVLFHSVAGYNMTSYNIKAKDYNKLGQPASHGCVRLTVRDAKWIYDNCPLNTKVTIYDSSDPGPLGKPSTIKIPAGQNWDPTDPNI
;
A
#
# COMPACT_ATOMS: atom_id res chain seq x y z
N ASP A 1 -52.41 71.84 8.35
CA ASP A 1 -52.48 72.84 9.39
C ASP A 1 -51.68 74.16 9.03
N GLY A 2 -50.93 74.20 7.90
CA GLY A 2 -50.23 75.43 7.41
C GLY A 2 -49.00 75.86 8.24
N ALA A 3 -48.52 74.99 9.18
CA ALA A 3 -47.31 75.28 9.96
C ALA A 3 -46.05 75.12 9.10
N ILE A 4 -45.12 76.08 9.19
CA ILE A 4 -43.82 76.03 8.57
C ILE A 4 -43.00 74.99 9.31
N VAL A 5 -42.40 74.05 8.57
CA VAL A 5 -41.51 73.05 9.11
C VAL A 5 -40.03 73.41 8.91
N TYR A 6 -39.19 73.03 9.84
CA TYR A 6 -37.73 73.28 9.83
C TYR A 6 -36.96 71.96 10.06
N GLY A 7 -35.77 71.90 9.51
CA GLY A 7 -34.94 70.69 9.64
C GLY A 7 -35.37 69.58 8.72
N LYS A 8 -35.12 68.34 9.12
CA LYS A 8 -35.37 67.10 8.34
C LYS A 8 -36.80 66.55 8.56
N HIS A 9 -37.56 66.47 7.50
CA HIS A 9 -38.97 66.03 7.53
C HIS A 9 -39.22 64.99 6.42
N LYS A 10 -40.05 63.96 6.73
CA LYS A 10 -40.54 62.98 5.78
C LYS A 10 -41.90 63.35 5.26
N ILE A 11 -42.02 63.63 3.96
CA ILE A 11 -43.27 64.05 3.30
C ILE A 11 -43.48 63.00 2.14
N ASP A 12 -44.64 62.39 2.08
CA ASP A 12 -45.03 61.40 1.05
C ASP A 12 -43.98 60.32 0.80
N GLY A 13 -43.39 59.81 1.88
CA GLY A 13 -42.42 58.75 1.84
C GLY A 13 -40.97 59.17 1.51
N LYS A 14 -40.75 60.44 1.09
CA LYS A 14 -39.42 60.99 0.80
C LYS A 14 -38.95 61.91 1.93
N TRP A 15 -37.64 62.00 2.17
CA TRP A 15 -37.02 62.94 3.11
C TRP A 15 -36.71 64.21 2.45
N TYR A 16 -36.92 65.39 3.16
CA TYR A 16 -36.60 66.71 2.76
C TYR A 16 -35.93 67.44 3.93
N TYR A 17 -35.13 68.45 3.62
CA TYR A 17 -34.54 69.35 4.64
C TYR A 17 -34.97 70.84 4.37
N PHE A 18 -35.42 71.46 5.41
CA PHE A 18 -35.85 72.87 5.37
C PHE A 18 -34.94 73.66 6.30
N ASP A 19 -34.50 74.84 5.82
CA ASP A 19 -33.69 75.79 6.62
C ASP A 19 -34.53 76.50 7.73
N GLU A 20 -33.89 77.41 8.45
CA GLU A 20 -34.51 78.15 9.55
C GLU A 20 -35.65 79.06 9.08
N ASN A 21 -35.77 79.34 7.79
CA ASN A 21 -36.87 80.12 7.18
C ASN A 21 -37.95 79.17 6.60
N GLY A 22 -37.84 77.87 6.74
CA GLY A 22 -38.78 76.88 6.17
C GLY A 22 -38.60 76.72 4.67
N VAL A 23 -37.46 77.16 4.07
CA VAL A 23 -37.14 76.97 2.65
C VAL A 23 -36.49 75.61 2.42
N ARG A 24 -37.06 74.87 1.49
CA ARG A 24 -36.55 73.54 1.12
C ARG A 24 -35.16 73.61 0.47
N GLN A 25 -34.20 72.88 1.00
CA GLN A 25 -32.81 72.93 0.58
C GLN A 25 -32.50 71.90 -0.51
N THR A 26 -31.57 72.25 -1.44
CA THR A 26 -31.03 71.38 -2.50
C THR A 26 -29.51 71.46 -2.51
N GLY A 27 -28.82 70.42 -3.12
CA GLY A 27 -27.35 70.37 -3.09
C GLY A 27 -26.83 69.90 -1.73
N TRP A 28 -25.59 70.18 -1.39
CA TRP A 28 -24.98 69.90 -0.13
C TRP A 28 -25.62 70.64 1.03
N ILE A 29 -26.02 69.93 2.06
CA ILE A 29 -26.63 70.43 3.28
C ILE A 29 -25.80 69.90 4.44
N GLU A 30 -25.20 70.81 5.20
CA GLU A 30 -24.40 70.48 6.40
C GLU A 30 -25.10 71.10 7.62
N THR A 31 -25.31 70.21 8.58
CA THR A 31 -25.84 70.54 9.90
C THR A 31 -24.79 70.22 10.93
N GLY A 32 -24.93 70.66 12.17
CA GLY A 32 -23.85 70.46 13.16
C GLY A 32 -23.18 69.09 13.23
N ASN A 33 -23.96 67.99 13.04
CA ASN A 33 -23.46 66.61 13.12
C ASN A 33 -23.81 65.72 11.93
N GLU A 34 -24.59 66.22 10.95
CA GLU A 34 -25.08 65.40 9.82
C GLU A 34 -24.92 66.16 8.48
N LYS A 35 -24.68 65.37 7.44
CA LYS A 35 -24.55 65.87 6.06
C LYS A 35 -25.52 65.14 5.14
N TYR A 36 -26.16 65.93 4.25
CA TYR A 36 -27.15 65.38 3.30
C TYR A 36 -26.87 65.95 1.89
N TYR A 37 -27.53 65.38 0.90
CA TYR A 37 -27.55 65.86 -0.45
C TYR A 37 -29.01 65.96 -0.95
N GLY A 38 -29.51 67.20 -1.15
CA GLY A 38 -30.82 67.45 -1.71
C GLY A 38 -30.79 67.39 -3.23
N LEU A 39 -31.63 66.54 -3.82
CA LEU A 39 -31.84 66.40 -5.26
C LEU A 39 -32.52 67.69 -5.83
N PRO A 40 -32.56 67.90 -7.17
CA PRO A 40 -33.25 69.06 -7.77
C PRO A 40 -34.75 69.18 -7.42
N ASP A 41 -35.41 67.98 -7.15
CA ASP A 41 -36.78 68.00 -6.67
C ASP A 41 -36.89 68.24 -5.15
N GLY A 42 -35.75 68.50 -4.50
CA GLY A 42 -35.60 68.82 -3.09
C GLY A 42 -35.65 67.62 -2.16
N SER A 43 -35.94 66.42 -2.65
CA SER A 43 -35.85 65.22 -1.81
C SER A 43 -34.39 64.90 -1.49
N LEU A 44 -34.12 64.37 -0.28
CA LEU A 44 -32.78 63.90 0.10
C LEU A 44 -32.43 62.68 -0.67
N ARG A 45 -31.20 62.63 -1.18
CA ARG A 45 -30.65 61.44 -1.86
C ARG A 45 -30.61 60.27 -0.91
N GLU A 46 -31.06 59.10 -1.39
CA GLU A 46 -30.87 57.79 -0.76
C GLU A 46 -29.99 56.93 -1.65
N GLY A 47 -29.11 56.06 -1.05
CA GLY A 47 -28.19 55.17 -1.78
C GLY A 47 -26.95 55.92 -2.33
N TRP A 48 -26.37 55.34 -3.37
CA TRP A 48 -25.11 55.82 -3.96
C TRP A 48 -25.27 57.20 -4.60
N LEU A 49 -24.31 58.09 -4.29
CA LEU A 49 -24.17 59.45 -4.86
C LEU A 49 -22.73 59.59 -5.38
N SER A 50 -22.56 60.10 -6.61
CA SER A 50 -21.22 60.29 -7.18
C SER A 50 -21.08 61.62 -7.92
N PHE A 51 -19.85 62.16 -7.81
CA PHE A 51 -19.40 63.31 -8.55
C PHE A 51 -18.04 63.01 -9.17
N GLY A 52 -18.02 62.66 -10.45
CA GLY A 52 -16.81 62.15 -11.10
C GLY A 52 -16.36 60.84 -10.45
N ASN A 53 -15.14 60.84 -9.94
CA ASN A 53 -14.55 59.69 -9.25
C ASN A 53 -14.74 59.73 -7.74
N THR A 54 -15.53 60.63 -7.22
CA THR A 54 -15.84 60.76 -5.80
C THR A 54 -17.20 60.12 -5.49
N TYR A 55 -17.27 59.21 -4.59
CA TYR A 55 -18.45 58.43 -4.26
C TYR A 55 -18.81 58.62 -2.78
N TYR A 56 -20.10 58.78 -2.53
CA TYR A 56 -20.72 58.85 -1.21
C TYR A 56 -21.86 57.82 -1.13
N TYR A 57 -22.30 57.54 0.06
CA TYR A 57 -23.50 56.74 0.27
C TYR A 57 -24.43 57.45 1.26
N CYS A 58 -25.67 57.57 0.88
CA CYS A 58 -26.71 58.19 1.72
C CYS A 58 -27.57 57.02 2.33
N GLY A 59 -27.75 57.04 3.61
CA GLY A 59 -28.65 56.11 4.31
C GLY A 59 -30.11 56.29 3.82
N LYS A 60 -30.98 55.38 4.27
CA LYS A 60 -32.42 55.39 3.98
C LYS A 60 -33.12 56.66 4.51
N ASP A 61 -32.47 57.37 5.38
CA ASP A 61 -32.93 58.63 5.95
C ASP A 61 -32.27 59.85 5.28
N GLY A 62 -31.49 59.61 4.22
CA GLY A 62 -30.76 60.64 3.45
C GLY A 62 -29.44 61.08 4.06
N THR A 63 -29.04 60.59 5.24
CA THR A 63 -27.80 60.99 5.92
C THR A 63 -26.58 60.38 5.24
N ILE A 64 -25.53 61.18 4.96
CA ILE A 64 -24.24 60.66 4.49
C ILE A 64 -23.64 59.74 5.54
N VAL A 65 -23.14 58.58 5.09
CA VAL A 65 -22.48 57.59 5.96
C VAL A 65 -20.98 57.81 6.07
N TYR A 66 -20.43 57.47 7.22
CA TYR A 66 -18.99 57.60 7.56
C TYR A 66 -18.46 56.26 8.13
N GLY A 67 -17.16 56.07 8.05
CA GLY A 67 -16.47 54.90 8.56
C GLY A 67 -16.82 53.65 7.80
N LYS A 68 -16.67 52.46 8.44
CA LYS A 68 -16.93 51.17 7.83
C LYS A 68 -18.42 50.84 7.77
N ARG A 69 -18.93 50.51 6.60
CA ARG A 69 -20.37 50.19 6.38
C ARG A 69 -20.54 49.02 5.45
N LYS A 70 -21.52 48.17 5.77
CA LYS A 70 -21.92 47.05 4.90
C LYS A 70 -23.11 47.48 4.04
N ILE A 71 -22.93 47.48 2.72
CA ILE A 71 -23.91 47.89 1.73
C ILE A 71 -24.06 46.74 0.72
N ASP A 72 -25.26 46.23 0.53
CA ASP A 72 -25.56 45.11 -0.38
C ASP A 72 -24.62 43.89 -0.24
N GLY A 73 -24.31 43.53 1.00
CA GLY A 73 -23.47 42.38 1.35
C GLY A 73 -21.95 42.65 1.29
N LYS A 74 -21.49 43.77 0.75
CA LYS A 74 -20.08 44.14 0.68
C LYS A 74 -19.73 45.21 1.70
N TRP A 75 -18.51 45.18 2.25
CA TRP A 75 -17.98 46.19 3.11
C TRP A 75 -17.36 47.33 2.31
N TYR A 76 -17.56 48.60 2.79
CA TYR A 76 -16.98 49.83 2.24
C TYR A 76 -16.46 50.70 3.39
N TYR A 77 -15.52 51.57 3.12
CA TYR A 77 -15.05 52.56 4.08
C TYR A 77 -15.23 53.98 3.53
N PHE A 78 -15.79 54.83 4.32
CA PHE A 78 -16.01 56.26 4.04
C PHE A 78 -15.21 57.10 5.03
N ASP A 79 -14.42 58.06 4.55
CA ASP A 79 -13.63 58.94 5.41
C ASP A 79 -14.49 59.92 6.22
N GLU A 80 -13.81 60.87 6.93
CA GLU A 80 -14.42 61.91 7.72
C GLU A 80 -15.26 62.91 6.89
N ASN A 81 -15.03 62.97 5.57
CA ASN A 81 -15.83 63.77 4.64
C ASN A 81 -16.96 62.96 3.98
N GLY A 82 -17.15 61.69 4.36
CA GLY A 82 -18.12 60.79 3.75
C GLY A 82 -17.70 60.23 2.39
N ILE A 83 -16.45 60.43 1.98
CA ILE A 83 -15.91 59.97 0.68
C ILE A 83 -15.49 58.51 0.78
N ARG A 84 -16.00 57.68 -0.12
CA ARG A 84 -15.59 56.28 -0.25
C ARG A 84 -14.10 56.13 -0.58
N ARG A 85 -13.39 55.38 0.23
CA ARG A 85 -11.95 55.16 0.06
C ARG A 85 -11.63 53.92 -0.76
N THR A 86 -10.53 53.97 -1.52
CA THR A 86 -9.92 52.87 -2.27
C THR A 86 -8.43 52.80 -1.95
N GLY A 87 -7.75 51.67 -2.24
CA GLY A 87 -6.36 51.44 -1.86
C GLY A 87 -6.20 51.20 -0.35
N TRP A 88 -5.03 51.47 0.18
CA TRP A 88 -4.73 51.29 1.59
C TRP A 88 -5.50 52.30 2.47
N ILE A 89 -6.11 51.75 3.51
CA ILE A 89 -6.90 52.51 4.50
C ILE A 89 -6.40 52.10 5.89
N GLU A 90 -5.87 53.07 6.61
CA GLU A 90 -5.41 52.91 7.99
C GLU A 90 -6.34 53.67 8.92
N THR A 91 -6.76 52.99 9.97
CA THR A 91 -7.69 53.51 10.99
C THR A 91 -7.19 53.11 12.38
N GLU A 92 -7.79 53.64 13.42
CA GLU A 92 -7.52 53.24 14.79
C GLU A 92 -7.89 51.75 15.03
N ASP A 93 -8.92 51.25 14.33
CA ASP A 93 -9.41 49.86 14.47
C ASP A 93 -8.57 48.85 13.66
N GLY A 94 -7.73 49.28 12.69
CA GLY A 94 -6.91 48.39 11.87
C GLY A 94 -6.70 48.88 10.44
N LYS A 95 -6.13 48.03 9.61
CA LYS A 95 -5.83 48.28 8.20
C LYS A 95 -6.80 47.55 7.28
N TYR A 96 -7.16 48.18 6.20
CA TYR A 96 -8.04 47.64 5.16
C TYR A 96 -7.47 47.93 3.76
N TYR A 97 -7.97 47.22 2.77
CA TYR A 97 -7.69 47.54 1.36
C TYR A 97 -8.98 47.65 0.56
N GLY A 98 -9.26 48.87 0.09
CA GLY A 98 -10.38 49.19 -0.81
C GLY A 98 -10.03 48.80 -2.25
N MET A 99 -10.81 47.93 -2.83
CA MET A 99 -10.71 47.52 -4.23
C MET A 99 -11.08 48.69 -5.16
N PRO A 100 -10.78 48.64 -6.49
CA PRO A 100 -11.16 49.71 -7.43
C PRO A 100 -12.68 50.01 -7.45
N ASP A 101 -13.53 48.98 -7.18
CA ASP A 101 -14.99 49.17 -7.05
C ASP A 101 -15.38 49.79 -5.69
N GLY A 102 -14.39 50.03 -4.82
CA GLY A 102 -14.52 50.58 -3.49
C GLY A 102 -14.88 49.59 -2.41
N SER A 103 -15.25 48.37 -2.74
CA SER A 103 -15.48 47.34 -1.70
C SER A 103 -14.18 46.98 -0.99
N LEU A 104 -14.24 46.71 0.31
CA LEU A 104 -13.09 46.22 1.04
C LEU A 104 -12.75 44.79 0.58
N ARG A 105 -11.47 44.51 0.43
CA ARG A 105 -10.96 43.18 0.07
C ARG A 105 -11.28 42.17 1.17
N GLU A 106 -11.76 40.99 0.78
CA GLU A 106 -11.85 39.81 1.63
C GLU A 106 -10.94 38.72 1.06
N GLY A 107 -10.29 37.90 1.94
CA GLY A 107 -9.37 36.83 1.54
C GLY A 107 -7.98 37.34 1.16
N TRP A 108 -7.27 36.57 0.36
CA TRP A 108 -5.88 36.85 -0.01
C TRP A 108 -5.74 38.07 -0.88
N LEU A 109 -4.75 38.90 -0.54
CA LEU A 109 -4.34 40.11 -1.28
C LEU A 109 -2.82 40.02 -1.50
N SER A 110 -2.35 40.36 -2.72
CA SER A 110 -0.92 40.34 -3.01
C SER A 110 -0.48 41.50 -3.90
N PHE A 111 0.76 41.93 -3.65
CA PHE A 111 1.48 42.92 -4.46
C PHE A 111 2.90 42.36 -4.70
N GLY A 112 3.15 41.85 -5.91
CA GLY A 112 4.37 41.08 -6.19
C GLY A 112 4.49 39.87 -5.24
N ASP A 113 5.62 39.79 -4.54
CA ASP A 113 5.91 38.71 -3.58
C ASP A 113 5.40 39.00 -2.15
N THR A 114 4.69 40.09 -1.95
CA THR A 114 4.12 40.52 -0.66
C THR A 114 2.68 40.05 -0.57
N TYR A 115 2.33 39.30 0.45
CA TYR A 115 1.01 38.72 0.64
C TYR A 115 0.40 39.17 1.96
N TYR A 116 -0.90 39.47 1.90
CA TYR A 116 -1.75 39.83 3.04
C TYR A 116 -2.99 38.93 3.04
N TYR A 117 -3.67 38.89 4.16
CA TYR A 117 -4.99 38.25 4.24
C TYR A 117 -5.97 39.22 4.92
N CYS A 118 -7.11 39.41 4.29
CA CYS A 118 -8.20 40.19 4.83
C CYS A 118 -9.28 39.24 5.39
N ASP A 119 -9.71 39.44 6.60
CA ASP A 119 -10.79 38.66 7.19
C ASP A 119 -12.15 38.95 6.50
N LYS A 120 -13.22 38.30 6.99
CA LYS A 120 -14.60 38.45 6.48
C LYS A 120 -15.17 39.90 6.63
N ASP A 121 -14.54 40.70 7.47
CA ASP A 121 -14.91 42.10 7.70
C ASP A 121 -14.00 43.04 6.94
N GLY A 122 -13.10 42.51 6.10
CA GLY A 122 -12.17 43.24 5.25
C GLY A 122 -10.92 43.75 5.98
N MET A 123 -10.71 43.41 7.25
CA MET A 123 -9.55 43.85 8.02
C MET A 123 -8.33 42.98 7.73
N ILE A 124 -7.17 43.61 7.51
CA ILE A 124 -5.88 42.90 7.38
C ILE A 124 -5.55 42.24 8.70
N VAL A 125 -5.24 40.92 8.64
CA VAL A 125 -4.88 40.14 9.83
C VAL A 125 -3.40 40.27 10.15
N CYS A 126 -3.07 40.24 11.44
CA CYS A 126 -1.70 40.23 11.98
C CYS A 126 -1.55 39.03 12.93
N GLY A 127 -0.31 38.56 13.12
CA GLY A 127 -0.04 37.39 13.99
C GLY A 127 -0.36 36.06 13.33
N LYS A 128 -0.68 35.07 14.14
CA LYS A 128 -0.88 33.67 13.70
C LYS A 128 -2.34 33.40 13.40
N HIS A 129 -2.63 32.98 12.17
CA HIS A 129 -3.98 32.69 11.70
C HIS A 129 -4.07 31.35 10.96
N LYS A 130 -5.19 30.64 11.15
CA LYS A 130 -5.50 29.39 10.42
C LYS A 130 -6.43 29.72 9.24
N ILE A 131 -5.93 29.53 8.02
CA ILE A 131 -6.63 29.88 6.78
C ILE A 131 -6.66 28.62 5.89
N GLY A 132 -7.83 28.17 5.49
CA GLY A 132 -7.98 26.99 4.66
C GLY A 132 -7.36 25.70 5.26
N GLY A 133 -7.37 25.57 6.58
CA GLY A 133 -6.82 24.43 7.30
C GLY A 133 -5.31 24.51 7.60
N LYS A 134 -4.59 25.47 7.02
CA LYS A 134 -3.15 25.69 7.25
C LYS A 134 -2.91 26.91 8.14
N TRP A 135 -1.85 26.86 8.95
CA TRP A 135 -1.40 27.98 9.75
C TRP A 135 -0.50 28.91 8.94
N TYR A 136 -0.64 30.23 9.15
CA TYR A 136 0.16 31.30 8.57
C TYR A 136 0.52 32.28 9.68
N TYR A 137 1.61 33.03 9.47
CA TYR A 137 1.98 34.12 10.33
C TYR A 137 2.14 35.41 9.52
N PHE A 138 1.56 36.51 10.03
CA PHE A 138 1.62 37.83 9.46
C PHE A 138 2.29 38.76 10.47
N ASP A 139 3.21 39.60 10.02
CA ASP A 139 3.85 40.57 10.92
C ASP A 139 2.88 41.66 11.37
N GLU A 140 3.38 42.65 12.11
CA GLU A 140 2.63 43.82 12.61
C GLU A 140 2.04 44.71 11.48
N ASN A 141 2.62 44.62 10.28
CA ASN A 141 2.12 45.27 9.10
C ASN A 141 1.12 44.46 8.28
N GLY A 142 0.81 43.25 8.73
CA GLY A 142 -0.05 42.28 8.04
C GLY A 142 0.63 41.55 6.89
N VAL A 143 1.95 41.64 6.76
CA VAL A 143 2.71 40.93 5.70
C VAL A 143 2.96 39.49 6.11
N ARG A 144 2.55 38.56 5.24
CA ARG A 144 2.77 37.12 5.44
C ARG A 144 4.26 36.79 5.49
N GLN A 145 4.67 36.09 6.51
CA GLN A 145 6.06 35.73 6.76
C GLN A 145 6.42 34.34 6.22
N THR A 146 7.67 34.18 5.79
CA THR A 146 8.29 32.92 5.36
C THR A 146 9.66 32.76 6.03
N GLY A 147 10.23 31.53 6.03
CA GLY A 147 11.49 31.25 6.73
C GLY A 147 11.31 31.19 8.25
N TRP A 148 12.37 31.46 9.00
CA TRP A 148 12.32 31.42 10.45
C TRP A 148 11.54 32.61 11.03
N ILE A 149 10.62 32.33 11.92
CA ILE A 149 9.74 33.29 12.60
C ILE A 149 9.86 33.07 14.09
N GLU A 150 10.22 34.10 14.84
CA GLU A 150 10.34 34.07 16.30
C GLU A 150 9.28 34.97 16.91
N THR A 151 8.48 34.44 17.82
CA THR A 151 7.40 35.12 18.53
C THR A 151 7.44 34.79 20.00
N GLU A 152 6.62 35.45 20.80
CA GLU A 152 6.46 35.14 22.23
C GLU A 152 5.98 33.69 22.46
N ASP A 153 5.15 33.16 21.53
CA ASP A 153 4.63 31.79 21.58
C ASP A 153 5.69 30.74 21.22
N GLY A 154 6.84 31.14 20.66
CA GLY A 154 7.91 30.26 20.24
C GLY A 154 8.38 30.48 18.80
N LYS A 155 9.18 29.56 18.31
CA LYS A 155 9.80 29.59 16.99
C LYS A 155 8.95 28.78 15.98
N SER A 156 8.78 29.30 14.79
CA SER A 156 8.07 28.65 13.68
C SER A 156 8.87 28.72 12.38
N TYR A 157 8.49 27.96 11.37
CA TYR A 157 9.08 28.04 10.04
C TYR A 157 8.01 28.15 8.97
N GLY A 158 7.97 29.31 8.29
CA GLY A 158 7.11 29.57 7.13
C GLY A 158 7.70 28.94 5.87
N MET A 159 6.95 28.05 5.25
CA MET A 159 7.27 27.42 3.98
C MET A 159 7.23 28.45 2.83
N PRO A 160 7.75 28.17 1.63
CA PRO A 160 7.68 29.11 0.48
C PRO A 160 6.25 29.52 0.12
N ASP A 161 5.24 28.65 0.34
CA ASP A 161 3.83 29.00 0.16
C ASP A 161 3.28 29.85 1.33
N GLY A 162 4.12 30.14 2.33
CA GLY A 162 3.81 30.91 3.52
C GLY A 162 3.13 30.12 4.64
N SER A 163 2.68 28.89 4.39
CA SER A 163 2.13 28.06 5.47
C SER A 163 3.21 27.71 6.48
N LEU A 164 2.87 27.68 7.76
CA LEU A 164 3.77 27.19 8.80
C LEU A 164 3.99 25.69 8.65
N ARG A 165 5.24 25.27 8.80
CA ARG A 165 5.61 23.85 8.77
C ARG A 165 4.95 23.09 9.93
N GLU A 166 4.37 21.95 9.63
CA GLU A 166 3.96 20.94 10.61
C GLU A 166 4.80 19.66 10.38
N GLY A 167 5.19 18.96 11.46
CA GLY A 167 6.02 17.76 11.39
C GLY A 167 7.53 18.05 11.25
N TRP A 168 8.27 17.08 10.74
CA TRP A 168 9.72 17.15 10.62
C TRP A 168 10.18 18.21 9.61
N LEU A 169 11.19 19.00 10.02
CA LEU A 169 11.89 19.99 9.20
C LEU A 169 13.39 19.72 9.30
N SER A 170 14.11 19.78 8.17
CA SER A 170 15.55 19.55 8.17
C SER A 170 16.30 20.51 7.26
N PHE A 171 17.50 20.89 7.70
CA PHE A 171 18.48 21.63 6.93
C PHE A 171 19.82 20.86 7.00
N GLY A 172 20.15 20.15 5.92
CA GLY A 172 21.25 19.20 5.94
C GLY A 172 21.04 18.13 7.02
N ASN A 173 22.00 18.05 7.94
CA ASN A 173 21.96 17.09 9.06
C ASN A 173 21.37 17.67 10.37
N THR A 174 20.71 18.82 10.31
CA THR A 174 20.04 19.45 11.45
C THR A 174 18.54 19.25 11.33
N TYR A 175 17.92 18.68 12.37
CA TYR A 175 16.52 18.31 12.39
C TYR A 175 15.76 19.08 13.46
N TYR A 176 14.55 19.52 13.11
CA TYR A 176 13.56 20.16 13.96
C TYR A 176 12.23 19.43 13.81
N TYR A 177 11.36 19.59 14.77
CA TYR A 177 9.98 19.14 14.65
C TYR A 177 9.03 20.29 14.99
N CYS A 178 8.05 20.54 14.16
CA CYS A 178 7.00 21.50 14.42
C CYS A 178 5.71 20.77 14.79
N ASP A 179 5.07 21.20 15.85
CA ASP A 179 3.79 20.64 16.29
C ASP A 179 2.65 20.94 15.30
N ASN A 180 1.44 20.51 15.63
CA ASN A 180 0.23 20.74 14.81
C ASN A 180 -0.25 22.21 14.77
N THR A 181 0.42 23.09 15.49
CA THR A 181 0.20 24.53 15.42
C THR A 181 1.30 25.26 14.65
N GLY A 182 2.35 24.53 14.21
CA GLY A 182 3.50 25.03 13.49
C GLY A 182 4.59 25.59 14.39
N ILE A 183 4.54 25.34 15.73
CA ILE A 183 5.57 25.77 16.68
C ILE A 183 6.65 24.68 16.76
N VAL A 184 7.92 25.07 16.69
CA VAL A 184 9.07 24.20 16.86
C VAL A 184 9.13 23.71 18.31
N VAL A 185 9.14 22.38 18.48
CA VAL A 185 9.21 21.78 19.81
C VAL A 185 10.62 21.92 20.41
N ILE A 186 10.67 22.03 21.72
CA ILE A 186 11.88 22.04 22.54
C ILE A 186 11.78 20.94 23.60
N ASP A 187 12.89 20.60 24.25
CA ASP A 187 12.97 19.57 25.29
C ASP A 187 12.54 18.18 24.81
N ASP A 188 11.98 17.36 25.67
CA ASP A 188 11.55 16.00 25.34
C ASP A 188 10.16 16.00 24.73
N PHE A 189 10.04 15.45 23.53
CA PHE A 189 8.79 15.38 22.80
C PHE A 189 8.59 14.00 22.13
N ALA A 190 7.42 13.39 22.34
CA ALA A 190 7.09 12.10 21.77
C ALA A 190 6.45 12.25 20.37
N ILE A 191 7.08 11.64 19.36
CA ILE A 191 6.61 11.64 17.98
C ILE A 191 6.43 10.18 17.55
N ASP A 192 5.22 9.80 17.13
CA ASP A 192 4.87 8.43 16.72
C ASP A 192 5.29 7.35 17.74
N GLY A 193 5.20 7.67 19.05
CA GLY A 193 5.56 6.77 20.14
C GLY A 193 7.07 6.64 20.40
N ILE A 194 7.88 7.54 19.85
CA ILE A 194 9.33 7.62 20.08
C ILE A 194 9.65 8.93 20.76
N LEU A 195 10.36 8.88 21.89
CA LEU A 195 10.82 10.08 22.61
C LEU A 195 12.06 10.66 21.93
N TYR A 196 11.94 11.87 21.42
CA TYR A 196 13.03 12.70 20.93
C TYR A 196 13.33 13.82 21.92
N THR A 197 14.57 14.26 21.94
CA THR A 197 15.02 15.38 22.78
C THR A 197 15.50 16.50 21.88
N PHE A 198 15.01 17.72 22.10
CA PHE A 198 15.40 18.92 21.37
C PHE A 198 16.08 19.90 22.34
N ASN A 199 17.04 20.67 21.84
CA ASN A 199 17.66 21.74 22.64
C ASN A 199 16.74 23.00 22.66
N LYS A 200 17.16 24.03 23.39
CA LYS A 200 16.42 25.29 23.52
C LYS A 200 16.20 26.04 22.18
N ASN A 201 17.02 25.72 21.16
CA ASN A 201 16.84 26.27 19.79
C ASN A 201 15.97 25.37 18.92
N GLY A 202 15.35 24.31 19.47
CA GLY A 202 14.53 23.36 18.75
C GLY A 202 15.32 22.34 17.91
N VAL A 203 16.64 22.29 18.04
CA VAL A 203 17.48 21.33 17.29
C VAL A 203 17.44 19.98 17.99
N MET A 204 17.11 18.92 17.22
CA MET A 204 17.08 17.55 17.72
C MET A 204 18.46 17.09 18.20
N LYS A 205 18.55 16.58 19.40
CA LYS A 205 19.73 15.87 19.92
C LYS A 205 19.75 14.47 19.33
N LYS A 206 20.75 14.15 18.49
CA LYS A 206 20.87 12.86 17.84
C LYS A 206 21.15 11.75 18.85
N LYS A 207 20.26 10.78 18.97
CA LYS A 207 20.50 9.52 19.68
C LYS A 207 21.35 8.59 18.81
N LYS A 208 22.12 7.71 19.43
CA LYS A 208 22.94 6.70 18.73
C LYS A 208 22.89 5.36 19.45
N GLY A 209 22.93 4.27 18.68
CA GLY A 209 22.97 2.92 19.24
C GLY A 209 21.62 2.50 19.84
N TRP A 210 21.69 1.57 20.78
CA TRP A 210 20.50 1.02 21.43
C TRP A 210 19.81 2.03 22.36
N GLY A 211 18.49 2.04 22.32
CA GLY A 211 17.63 2.79 23.21
C GLY A 211 16.35 2.05 23.51
N GLU A 212 15.70 2.42 24.61
CA GLU A 212 14.41 1.86 25.03
C GLU A 212 13.46 3.00 25.43
N TYR A 213 12.20 2.87 25.05
CA TYR A 213 11.13 3.77 25.45
C TYR A 213 9.80 3.02 25.51
N GLN A 214 9.09 3.13 26.62
CA GLN A 214 7.79 2.44 26.87
C GLN A 214 7.85 0.92 26.59
N GLY A 215 8.95 0.23 27.00
CA GLY A 215 9.15 -1.21 26.82
C GLY A 215 9.49 -1.64 25.40
N ASN A 216 9.63 -0.69 24.47
CA ASN A 216 10.04 -0.95 23.10
C ASN A 216 11.54 -0.65 22.94
N LYS A 217 12.26 -1.56 22.26
CA LYS A 217 13.67 -1.38 21.90
C LYS A 217 13.81 -0.76 20.51
N TYR A 218 14.81 0.12 20.39
CA TYR A 218 15.15 0.82 19.15
C TYR A 218 16.66 0.75 18.92
N TYR A 219 17.10 0.85 17.69
CA TYR A 219 18.49 1.10 17.35
C TYR A 219 18.58 2.37 16.51
N PHE A 220 19.25 3.41 17.05
CA PHE A 220 19.33 4.73 16.43
C PHE A 220 20.56 4.85 15.53
N ASN A 221 20.35 5.38 14.33
CA ASN A 221 21.41 5.71 13.40
C ASN A 221 22.25 6.88 13.97
N PRO A 222 23.57 6.71 14.13
CA PRO A 222 24.41 7.75 14.76
C PRO A 222 24.54 9.03 13.94
N GLU A 223 24.34 8.96 12.62
CA GLU A 223 24.43 10.11 11.73
C GLU A 223 23.16 10.96 11.73
N THR A 224 22.02 10.31 11.71
CA THR A 224 20.72 10.97 11.61
C THR A 224 20.03 11.14 12.96
N GLY A 225 20.27 10.23 13.92
CA GLY A 225 19.58 10.17 15.21
C GLY A 225 18.18 9.55 15.15
N PHE A 226 17.75 9.07 13.99
CA PHE A 226 16.49 8.35 13.81
C PHE A 226 16.66 6.85 14.04
N PRO A 227 15.61 6.14 14.50
CA PRO A 227 15.66 4.69 14.59
C PRO A 227 15.76 4.05 13.22
N TYR A 228 16.56 2.97 13.13
CA TYR A 228 16.58 2.11 11.94
C TYR A 228 15.22 1.48 11.71
N LYS A 229 14.91 1.20 10.44
CA LYS A 229 13.73 0.46 9.99
C LYS A 229 14.20 -0.71 9.12
N GLY A 230 13.50 -1.84 9.20
CA GLY A 230 13.90 -3.04 8.49
C GLY A 230 15.00 -3.82 9.20
N TRP A 231 15.82 -4.53 8.44
CA TRP A 231 16.87 -5.39 8.98
C TRP A 231 18.02 -4.60 9.60
N VAL A 232 18.42 -5.00 10.82
CA VAL A 232 19.58 -4.49 11.55
C VAL A 232 20.48 -5.67 11.92
N THR A 233 21.77 -5.61 11.55
CA THR A 233 22.70 -6.72 11.71
C THR A 233 23.99 -6.30 12.40
N PHE A 234 24.48 -7.16 13.32
CA PHE A 234 25.75 -7.02 14.01
C PHE A 234 26.47 -8.38 13.98
N GLY A 235 27.43 -8.54 13.05
CA GLY A 235 28.01 -9.84 12.80
C GLY A 235 26.94 -10.88 12.44
N ASP A 236 26.89 -11.97 13.20
CA ASP A 236 25.89 -13.04 13.00
C ASP A 236 24.55 -12.82 13.74
N THR A 237 24.36 -11.66 14.34
CA THR A 237 23.15 -11.33 15.09
C THR A 237 22.25 -10.45 14.25
N TYR A 238 20.99 -10.84 14.10
CA TYR A 238 20.00 -10.20 13.25
C TYR A 238 18.82 -9.73 14.06
N TYR A 239 18.35 -8.53 13.76
CA TYR A 239 17.15 -7.90 14.32
C TYR A 239 16.31 -7.37 13.16
N TYR A 240 15.04 -7.12 13.43
CA TYR A 240 14.17 -6.42 12.47
C TYR A 240 13.38 -5.35 13.21
N ALA A 241 13.38 -4.15 12.67
CA ALA A 241 12.59 -3.03 13.17
C ALA A 241 11.37 -2.79 12.26
N ASP A 242 10.21 -2.59 12.84
CA ASP A 242 8.99 -2.26 12.12
C ASP A 242 9.04 -0.85 11.49
N ASN A 243 7.97 -0.42 10.82
CA ASN A 243 7.89 0.90 10.19
C ASN A 243 7.98 2.08 11.17
N ARG A 244 7.79 1.84 12.46
CA ARG A 244 7.99 2.82 13.54
C ARG A 244 9.41 2.76 14.11
N GLY A 245 10.24 1.82 13.67
CA GLY A 245 11.58 1.58 14.18
C GLY A 245 11.63 0.73 15.46
N ILE A 246 10.50 0.11 15.86
CA ILE A 246 10.42 -0.77 17.03
C ILE A 246 10.97 -2.14 16.66
N MET A 247 11.92 -2.68 17.44
CA MET A 247 12.41 -4.05 17.29
C MET A 247 11.27 -5.06 17.52
N VAL A 248 11.01 -5.88 16.52
CA VAL A 248 9.92 -6.86 16.58
C VAL A 248 10.24 -8.03 17.52
N LYS A 249 9.20 -8.66 18.06
CA LYS A 249 9.25 -9.77 19.01
C LYS A 249 8.29 -10.87 18.59
N GLY A 250 8.64 -12.14 18.88
CA GLY A 250 7.81 -13.28 18.52
C GLY A 250 7.84 -13.60 17.02
N TRP A 251 6.78 -14.25 16.54
CA TRP A 251 6.63 -14.55 15.12
C TRP A 251 6.31 -13.30 14.32
N TYR A 252 7.08 -13.07 13.27
CA TYR A 252 6.90 -11.90 12.39
C TYR A 252 7.02 -12.30 10.92
N TYR A 253 6.14 -11.74 10.06
CA TYR A 253 6.11 -12.04 8.63
C TYR A 253 6.83 -10.95 7.83
N ILE A 254 7.90 -11.33 7.10
CA ILE A 254 8.73 -10.41 6.34
C ILE A 254 8.95 -10.99 4.93
N SER A 255 8.55 -10.26 3.91
CA SER A 255 8.83 -10.57 2.49
C SER A 255 8.54 -12.03 2.10
N GLY A 256 7.40 -12.58 2.54
CA GLY A 256 6.96 -13.93 2.16
C GLY A 256 7.36 -15.05 3.12
N TYR A 257 8.10 -14.75 4.19
CA TYR A 257 8.59 -15.72 5.15
C TYR A 257 8.25 -15.35 6.59
N TYR A 258 8.06 -16.35 7.44
CA TYR A 258 7.97 -16.17 8.89
C TYR A 258 9.34 -16.29 9.52
N TYR A 259 9.62 -15.38 10.46
CA TYR A 259 10.81 -15.35 11.32
C TYR A 259 10.34 -15.30 12.77
N TYR A 260 11.19 -15.74 13.69
CA TYR A 260 10.93 -15.58 15.11
C TYR A 260 12.02 -14.75 15.75
N PHE A 261 11.59 -13.77 16.58
CA PHE A 261 12.49 -12.90 17.32
C PHE A 261 12.26 -13.13 18.83
N TYR A 262 13.32 -13.44 19.56
CA TYR A 262 13.19 -13.72 20.99
C TYR A 262 12.66 -12.49 21.75
N PRO A 263 11.60 -12.63 22.58
CA PRO A 263 10.93 -11.50 23.23
C PRO A 263 11.83 -10.62 24.07
N ASP A 264 12.81 -11.22 24.76
CA ASP A 264 13.70 -10.50 25.69
C ASP A 264 14.82 -9.76 24.96
N THR A 265 15.41 -10.38 23.93
CA THR A 265 16.58 -9.87 23.21
C THR A 265 16.24 -9.19 21.90
N CYS A 266 15.10 -9.50 21.29
CA CYS A 266 14.72 -9.17 19.92
C CYS A 266 15.66 -9.78 18.86
N ILE A 267 16.52 -10.76 19.22
CA ILE A 267 17.41 -11.44 18.31
C ILE A 267 16.61 -12.46 17.48
N MET A 268 16.89 -12.53 16.18
CA MET A 268 16.30 -13.51 15.29
C MET A 268 16.77 -14.94 15.64
N ALA A 269 15.81 -15.86 15.80
CA ALA A 269 16.09 -17.27 15.99
C ALA A 269 16.65 -17.89 14.72
N ARG A 270 17.64 -18.79 14.84
CA ARG A 270 18.28 -19.53 13.74
C ARG A 270 18.64 -20.94 14.18
N ASN A 271 18.63 -21.90 13.25
CA ASN A 271 19.01 -23.30 13.50
C ASN A 271 18.36 -23.90 14.75
N THR A 272 17.07 -23.66 14.96
CA THR A 272 16.33 -24.07 16.15
C THR A 272 14.90 -24.46 15.82
N THR A 273 14.16 -24.90 16.83
CA THR A 273 12.73 -25.18 16.73
C THR A 273 11.96 -24.35 17.75
N ILE A 274 10.98 -23.59 17.28
CA ILE A 274 10.09 -22.73 18.09
C ILE A 274 8.65 -23.15 17.81
N ASP A 275 7.87 -23.40 18.85
CA ASP A 275 6.45 -23.81 18.75
C ASP A 275 6.23 -24.99 17.80
N GLY A 276 7.19 -25.93 17.72
CA GLY A 276 7.14 -27.07 16.81
C GLY A 276 7.53 -26.78 15.36
N TYR A 277 7.85 -25.54 15.03
CA TYR A 277 8.32 -25.16 13.70
C TYR A 277 9.84 -25.08 13.64
N LYS A 278 10.43 -25.76 12.68
CA LYS A 278 11.86 -25.70 12.41
C LYS A 278 12.22 -24.39 11.73
N ILE A 279 13.27 -23.74 12.22
CA ILE A 279 13.85 -22.50 11.71
C ILE A 279 15.22 -22.82 11.12
N GLY A 280 15.44 -22.43 9.87
CA GLY A 280 16.68 -22.69 9.15
C GLY A 280 17.84 -21.77 9.59
N ALA A 281 19.00 -21.98 8.98
CA ALA A 281 20.21 -21.16 9.21
C ALA A 281 20.01 -19.69 8.79
N ASP A 282 19.10 -19.43 7.87
CA ASP A 282 18.73 -18.08 7.39
C ASP A 282 17.64 -17.42 8.25
N GLY A 283 17.21 -18.06 9.35
CA GLY A 283 16.17 -17.58 10.25
C GLY A 283 14.74 -17.79 9.77
N ARG A 284 14.54 -18.34 8.56
CA ARG A 284 13.20 -18.57 8.00
C ARG A 284 12.56 -19.79 8.61
N ARG A 285 11.26 -19.70 8.89
CA ARG A 285 10.46 -20.87 9.24
C ARG A 285 10.39 -21.79 8.02
N GLU A 286 10.85 -23.04 8.16
CA GLU A 286 10.76 -24.05 7.12
C GLU A 286 9.30 -24.42 6.85
N LYS A 287 8.94 -24.55 5.57
CA LYS A 287 7.60 -24.96 5.16
C LYS A 287 7.33 -26.39 5.66
N THR A 288 6.22 -26.61 6.35
CA THR A 288 5.73 -27.94 6.71
C THR A 288 4.22 -27.97 6.53
N GLY A 289 3.70 -29.01 5.82
CA GLY A 289 2.28 -29.09 5.47
C GLY A 289 2.01 -28.83 3.99
N TRP A 290 0.75 -28.54 3.68
CA TRP A 290 0.27 -28.37 2.32
C TRP A 290 0.40 -26.91 1.84
N TYR A 291 0.96 -26.72 0.62
CA TYR A 291 1.10 -25.39 -0.02
C TYR A 291 0.70 -25.45 -1.49
N TYR A 292 0.03 -24.41 -1.97
CA TYR A 292 -0.30 -24.23 -3.39
C TYR A 292 0.83 -23.45 -4.08
N GLU A 293 1.35 -24.02 -5.18
CA GLU A 293 2.41 -23.41 -5.98
C GLU A 293 2.20 -23.75 -7.46
N ASN A 294 2.20 -22.76 -8.34
CA ASN A 294 2.09 -22.90 -9.80
C ASN A 294 0.91 -23.81 -10.24
N GLY A 295 -0.25 -23.68 -9.58
CA GLY A 295 -1.46 -24.43 -9.90
C GLY A 295 -1.49 -25.86 -9.35
N TYR A 296 -0.51 -26.27 -8.56
CA TYR A 296 -0.44 -27.57 -7.90
C TYR A 296 -0.42 -27.41 -6.38
N LYS A 297 -0.80 -28.48 -5.66
CA LYS A 297 -0.76 -28.57 -4.21
C LYS A 297 0.30 -29.58 -3.78
N PHE A 298 1.34 -29.08 -3.08
CA PHE A 298 2.48 -29.87 -2.63
C PHE A 298 2.50 -30.01 -1.11
N TYR A 299 3.04 -31.11 -0.62
CA TYR A 299 3.35 -31.29 0.79
C TYR A 299 4.84 -31.03 1.03
N TYR A 300 5.13 -30.22 2.04
CA TYR A 300 6.48 -29.95 2.51
C TYR A 300 6.68 -30.53 3.90
N LYS A 301 7.87 -31.06 4.16
CA LYS A 301 8.31 -31.46 5.49
C LYS A 301 9.66 -30.82 5.75
N ASN A 302 9.72 -29.95 6.76
CA ASN A 302 10.92 -29.17 7.12
C ASN A 302 11.59 -28.48 5.90
N GLY A 303 10.81 -27.75 5.14
CA GLY A 303 11.26 -27.00 3.95
C GLY A 303 11.46 -27.86 2.70
N VAL A 304 11.45 -29.18 2.80
CA VAL A 304 11.69 -30.08 1.68
C VAL A 304 10.36 -30.51 1.05
N LYS A 305 10.22 -30.23 -0.25
CA LYS A 305 9.07 -30.71 -1.04
C LYS A 305 9.10 -32.22 -1.12
N GLN A 306 8.02 -32.87 -0.70
CA GLN A 306 7.90 -34.34 -0.77
C GLN A 306 7.52 -34.75 -2.19
N LEU A 307 8.32 -35.64 -2.78
CA LEU A 307 8.17 -36.14 -4.15
C LEU A 307 7.43 -37.46 -4.20
N ASP A 308 7.18 -38.04 -3.01
CA ASP A 308 6.45 -39.23 -2.73
C ASP A 308 5.54 -38.99 -1.52
N LEU A 309 4.25 -39.23 -1.68
CA LEU A 309 3.26 -38.93 -0.64
C LEU A 309 2.73 -40.23 0.05
N ASP A 310 3.39 -41.38 -0.12
CA ASP A 310 3.07 -42.61 0.64
C ASP A 310 3.22 -42.34 2.15
N GLY A 311 2.23 -42.73 2.93
CA GLY A 311 2.20 -42.46 4.37
C GLY A 311 1.85 -41.00 4.76
N ILE A 312 1.75 -40.09 3.80
CA ILE A 312 1.33 -38.68 4.01
C ILE A 312 -0.11 -38.47 3.55
N LEU A 313 -0.42 -38.93 2.33
CA LEU A 313 -1.77 -38.88 1.77
C LEU A 313 -2.35 -40.27 1.75
N PRO A 314 -3.49 -40.55 2.38
CA PRO A 314 -4.14 -41.87 2.30
C PRO A 314 -4.45 -42.24 0.84
N ARG A 315 -4.60 -43.55 0.58
CA ARG A 315 -5.00 -44.05 -0.74
C ARG A 315 -6.29 -43.36 -1.20
N GLN A 316 -6.30 -42.87 -2.43
CA GLN A 316 -7.43 -42.16 -3.00
C GLN A 316 -8.35 -43.15 -3.78
N SER A 317 -9.62 -42.77 -3.92
CA SER A 317 -10.59 -43.50 -4.73
C SER A 317 -10.36 -43.34 -6.24
N SER A 318 -9.60 -42.29 -6.65
CA SER A 318 -9.28 -42.03 -8.06
C SER A 318 -7.96 -41.27 -8.21
N TYR A 319 -7.30 -41.49 -9.33
CA TYR A 319 -6.07 -40.82 -9.73
C TYR A 319 -6.12 -40.40 -11.20
N TRP A 320 -5.22 -39.48 -11.59
CA TRP A 320 -4.91 -39.16 -12.98
C TRP A 320 -3.43 -39.42 -13.22
N ILE A 321 -3.11 -40.35 -14.12
CA ILE A 321 -1.74 -40.68 -14.51
C ILE A 321 -1.39 -39.89 -15.79
N LYS A 322 -0.28 -39.19 -15.76
CA LYS A 322 0.26 -38.52 -16.94
C LYS A 322 1.58 -39.11 -17.34
N VAL A 323 1.72 -39.54 -18.58
CA VAL A 323 2.92 -40.15 -19.17
C VAL A 323 3.50 -39.16 -20.18
N ASN A 324 4.67 -38.64 -19.90
CA ASN A 324 5.41 -37.76 -20.81
C ASN A 324 6.43 -38.58 -21.60
N ARG A 325 6.20 -38.74 -22.91
CA ARG A 325 7.07 -39.53 -23.77
C ARG A 325 8.44 -38.90 -23.99
N THR A 326 8.51 -37.57 -24.12
CA THR A 326 9.76 -36.84 -24.39
C THR A 326 10.74 -36.97 -23.23
N THR A 327 10.26 -36.86 -22.00
CA THR A 327 11.11 -36.93 -20.80
C THR A 327 11.19 -38.36 -20.21
N CYS A 328 10.42 -39.32 -20.75
CA CYS A 328 10.29 -40.68 -20.24
C CYS A 328 9.95 -40.67 -18.74
N SER A 329 8.95 -39.91 -18.34
CA SER A 329 8.49 -39.78 -16.98
C SER A 329 7.00 -39.99 -16.82
N VAL A 330 6.59 -40.53 -15.70
CA VAL A 330 5.19 -40.68 -15.29
C VAL A 330 4.98 -39.86 -14.03
N THR A 331 3.91 -39.07 -13.99
CA THR A 331 3.46 -38.39 -12.77
C THR A 331 2.02 -38.82 -12.46
N VAL A 332 1.78 -39.19 -11.21
CA VAL A 332 0.44 -39.54 -10.72
C VAL A 332 -0.11 -38.39 -9.89
N TYR A 333 -1.36 -38.02 -10.13
CA TYR A 333 -2.04 -36.94 -9.43
C TYR A 333 -3.26 -37.46 -8.68
N ALA A 334 -3.40 -37.02 -7.43
CA ALA A 334 -4.61 -37.18 -6.63
C ALA A 334 -5.51 -35.94 -6.75
N LYS A 335 -6.78 -36.11 -6.38
CA LYS A 335 -7.79 -35.08 -6.45
C LYS A 335 -7.78 -34.19 -5.17
N ASP A 336 -7.86 -32.89 -5.32
CA ASP A 336 -8.04 -31.91 -4.24
C ASP A 336 -9.47 -31.36 -4.26
N GLY A 337 -10.44 -32.21 -3.90
CA GLY A 337 -11.87 -31.83 -3.91
C GLY A 337 -12.31 -31.25 -5.26
N ALA A 338 -12.94 -30.09 -5.24
CA ALA A 338 -13.42 -29.38 -6.41
C ALA A 338 -12.28 -28.81 -7.30
N ASN A 339 -11.07 -28.65 -6.76
CA ASN A 339 -9.90 -28.13 -7.50
C ASN A 339 -9.36 -29.14 -8.54
N GLY A 340 -9.87 -30.39 -8.56
CA GLY A 340 -9.45 -31.40 -9.51
C GLY A 340 -8.14 -32.08 -9.14
N TYR A 341 -7.47 -32.70 -10.12
CA TYR A 341 -6.26 -33.50 -9.93
C TYR A 341 -5.02 -32.61 -9.93
N ILE A 342 -4.78 -31.91 -8.83
CA ILE A 342 -3.67 -30.96 -8.67
C ILE A 342 -2.65 -31.35 -7.60
N ILE A 343 -2.82 -32.53 -6.91
CA ILE A 343 -1.86 -33.03 -5.94
C ILE A 343 -0.95 -34.06 -6.64
N PRO A 344 0.29 -33.70 -7.02
CA PRO A 344 1.21 -34.69 -7.57
C PRO A 344 1.73 -35.59 -6.45
N VAL A 345 1.37 -36.89 -6.48
CA VAL A 345 1.62 -37.85 -5.38
C VAL A 345 2.83 -38.75 -5.60
N LYS A 346 3.15 -39.05 -6.88
CA LYS A 346 4.26 -39.93 -7.27
C LYS A 346 4.86 -39.49 -8.59
N ARG A 347 6.13 -39.80 -8.79
CA ARG A 347 6.82 -39.72 -10.08
C ARG A 347 7.62 -41.01 -10.33
N PHE A 348 7.63 -41.49 -11.56
CA PHE A 348 8.34 -42.67 -11.97
C PHE A 348 9.16 -42.42 -13.23
N ALA A 349 10.37 -42.98 -13.31
CA ALA A 349 11.09 -43.09 -14.54
C ALA A 349 10.49 -44.24 -15.38
N CYS A 350 10.27 -44.03 -16.66
CA CYS A 350 9.73 -45.07 -17.53
C CYS A 350 10.54 -45.21 -18.84
N SER A 351 10.32 -46.29 -19.55
CA SER A 351 10.64 -46.38 -20.98
C SER A 351 9.35 -46.43 -21.77
N VAL A 352 9.28 -45.58 -22.79
CA VAL A 352 8.19 -45.55 -23.78
C VAL A 352 8.59 -46.22 -25.09
N GLY A 353 7.68 -46.31 -26.06
CA GLY A 353 7.93 -46.88 -27.36
C GLY A 353 9.05 -46.18 -28.14
N LEU A 354 9.80 -46.95 -28.90
CA LEU A 354 10.76 -46.43 -29.87
C LEU A 354 10.06 -45.58 -30.95
N PRO A 355 10.75 -44.72 -31.67
CA PRO A 355 10.16 -43.93 -32.77
C PRO A 355 9.45 -44.80 -33.83
N SER A 356 9.92 -46.03 -34.08
CA SER A 356 9.31 -47.02 -34.98
C SER A 356 8.04 -47.65 -34.44
N THR A 357 7.87 -47.68 -33.13
CA THR A 357 6.71 -48.29 -32.43
C THR A 357 6.29 -47.39 -31.26
N PRO A 358 5.83 -46.18 -31.53
CA PRO A 358 5.64 -45.18 -30.48
C PRO A 358 4.48 -45.52 -29.53
N THR A 359 4.62 -45.20 -28.26
CA THR A 359 3.47 -45.24 -27.35
C THR A 359 2.44 -44.20 -27.82
N PRO A 360 1.15 -44.58 -28.06
CA PRO A 360 0.16 -43.65 -28.62
C PRO A 360 -0.15 -42.51 -27.66
N THR A 361 -0.19 -41.27 -28.20
CA THR A 361 -0.65 -40.12 -27.42
C THR A 361 -2.16 -40.10 -27.30
N GLY A 362 -2.71 -39.47 -26.28
CA GLY A 362 -4.14 -39.36 -26.04
C GLY A 362 -4.52 -39.52 -24.57
N THR A 363 -5.82 -39.56 -24.32
CA THR A 363 -6.40 -39.80 -23.00
C THR A 363 -7.19 -41.12 -23.03
N TYR A 364 -6.86 -41.98 -22.10
CA TYR A 364 -7.38 -43.34 -21.98
C TYR A 364 -7.85 -43.61 -20.55
N TYR A 365 -8.50 -44.78 -20.34
CA TYR A 365 -8.95 -45.24 -19.06
C TYR A 365 -8.57 -46.73 -18.89
N THR A 366 -7.98 -47.10 -17.74
CA THR A 366 -7.43 -48.46 -17.53
C THR A 366 -8.53 -49.52 -17.44
N PRO A 367 -8.65 -50.47 -18.42
CA PRO A 367 -9.74 -51.41 -18.44
C PRO A 367 -9.44 -52.72 -17.68
N ALA A 368 -8.19 -53.09 -17.50
CA ALA A 368 -7.80 -54.39 -16.95
C ALA A 368 -6.43 -54.38 -16.24
N LYS A 369 -6.22 -55.31 -15.34
CA LYS A 369 -4.97 -55.54 -14.61
C LYS A 369 -4.61 -57.05 -14.58
N TYR A 370 -3.32 -57.34 -14.64
CA TYR A 370 -2.81 -58.71 -14.63
C TYR A 370 -1.58 -58.77 -13.71
N ARG A 371 -1.51 -59.77 -12.82
CA ARG A 371 -0.33 -59.91 -11.99
C ARG A 371 0.91 -60.24 -12.82
N TRP A 372 0.76 -61.09 -13.84
CA TRP A 372 1.67 -61.41 -14.93
C TRP A 372 0.93 -61.35 -16.25
N HIS A 373 1.59 -60.89 -17.31
CA HIS A 373 1.02 -60.87 -18.65
C HIS A 373 2.09 -61.19 -19.70
N THR A 374 1.71 -61.98 -20.69
CA THR A 374 2.54 -62.25 -21.85
C THR A 374 2.60 -61.01 -22.71
N LEU A 375 3.81 -60.62 -23.08
CA LEU A 375 4.10 -59.47 -23.93
C LEU A 375 4.58 -59.92 -25.31
N MET A 376 4.93 -59.00 -26.19
CA MET A 376 5.41 -59.32 -27.54
C MET A 376 6.71 -60.18 -27.43
N GLY A 377 6.74 -61.28 -28.25
CA GLY A 377 7.77 -62.34 -28.16
C GLY A 377 7.58 -63.18 -26.91
N PRO A 378 8.41 -64.13 -26.61
CA PRO A 378 8.36 -64.90 -25.37
C PRO A 378 8.93 -64.09 -24.21
N SER A 379 8.14 -63.06 -23.79
CA SER A 379 8.50 -62.19 -22.66
C SER A 379 7.29 -61.92 -21.77
N TYR A 380 7.54 -61.68 -20.50
CA TYR A 380 6.50 -61.48 -19.48
C TYR A 380 6.80 -60.25 -18.63
N GLY A 381 5.74 -59.46 -18.39
CA GLY A 381 5.76 -58.34 -17.43
C GLY A 381 4.97 -58.69 -16.19
N GLN A 382 5.36 -58.16 -15.05
CA GLN A 382 4.59 -58.25 -13.82
C GLN A 382 3.91 -56.91 -13.47
N TYR A 383 2.83 -56.99 -12.69
CA TYR A 383 2.00 -55.88 -12.27
C TYR A 383 1.52 -55.05 -13.46
N CYS A 384 0.99 -55.71 -14.48
CA CYS A 384 0.55 -55.11 -15.71
C CYS A 384 -0.79 -54.43 -15.54
N THR A 385 -0.86 -53.13 -15.93
CA THR A 385 -2.11 -52.38 -16.00
C THR A 385 -2.31 -51.92 -17.44
N ARG A 386 -3.39 -52.35 -18.08
CA ARG A 386 -3.71 -52.02 -19.47
C ARG A 386 -4.09 -50.53 -19.60
N ILE A 387 -3.57 -49.89 -20.61
CA ILE A 387 -3.89 -48.49 -20.94
C ILE A 387 -4.87 -48.43 -22.11
N VAL A 388 -4.46 -48.95 -23.28
CA VAL A 388 -5.25 -49.00 -24.52
C VAL A 388 -4.72 -50.13 -25.41
N GLY A 389 -5.61 -50.90 -26.03
CA GLY A 389 -5.22 -51.99 -26.94
C GLY A 389 -4.22 -52.93 -26.31
N GLY A 390 -3.05 -53.11 -26.93
CA GLY A 390 -1.92 -53.89 -26.42
C GLY A 390 -0.93 -53.10 -25.55
N VAL A 391 -1.18 -51.81 -25.27
CA VAL A 391 -0.27 -50.95 -24.47
C VAL A 391 -0.59 -51.03 -23.00
N LEU A 392 0.42 -51.35 -22.20
CA LEU A 392 0.31 -51.53 -20.74
C LEU A 392 1.40 -50.75 -19.99
N PHE A 393 1.13 -50.38 -18.72
CA PHE A 393 2.16 -50.21 -17.70
C PHE A 393 2.58 -51.61 -17.24
N HIS A 394 3.86 -51.90 -17.16
CA HIS A 394 4.39 -53.15 -16.67
C HIS A 394 5.85 -53.01 -16.22
N SER A 395 6.35 -53.96 -15.42
CA SER A 395 7.78 -54.07 -15.08
C SER A 395 8.64 -54.26 -16.33
N VAL A 396 9.95 -54.01 -16.26
CA VAL A 396 10.88 -54.46 -17.29
C VAL A 396 10.65 -55.97 -17.51
N ALA A 397 10.54 -56.39 -18.77
CA ALA A 397 10.16 -57.74 -19.13
C ALA A 397 11.26 -58.76 -18.86
N GLY A 398 10.85 -59.96 -18.41
CA GLY A 398 11.66 -61.14 -18.29
C GLY A 398 11.28 -62.25 -19.26
N TYR A 399 12.03 -63.36 -19.26
CA TYR A 399 11.79 -64.50 -20.16
C TYR A 399 10.73 -65.46 -19.67
N ASN A 400 10.36 -65.39 -18.40
CA ASN A 400 9.31 -66.19 -17.80
C ASN A 400 8.63 -65.43 -16.64
N MET A 401 7.63 -66.03 -15.98
CA MET A 401 6.85 -65.41 -14.90
C MET A 401 7.53 -65.53 -13.53
N THR A 402 8.82 -65.16 -13.45
CA THR A 402 9.58 -65.11 -12.18
C THR A 402 10.30 -63.77 -12.01
N SER A 403 10.68 -63.45 -10.79
CA SER A 403 11.42 -62.22 -10.47
C SER A 403 12.88 -62.22 -10.94
N TYR A 404 13.43 -63.36 -11.36
CA TYR A 404 14.85 -63.58 -11.68
C TYR A 404 15.13 -63.76 -13.17
N ASN A 405 14.47 -63.04 -14.06
CA ASN A 405 14.66 -63.28 -15.50
C ASN A 405 14.71 -62.01 -16.36
N ILE A 406 14.98 -60.86 -15.77
CA ILE A 406 15.11 -59.62 -16.55
C ILE A 406 16.50 -59.51 -17.20
N LYS A 407 16.58 -58.79 -18.31
CA LYS A 407 17.89 -58.46 -18.93
C LYS A 407 18.36 -57.12 -18.36
N ALA A 408 19.55 -57.11 -17.72
CA ALA A 408 20.18 -55.89 -17.23
C ALA A 408 20.25 -54.79 -18.32
N LYS A 409 20.53 -55.18 -19.59
CA LYS A 409 20.55 -54.24 -20.72
C LYS A 409 19.23 -53.50 -20.91
N ASP A 410 18.09 -54.20 -20.75
CA ASP A 410 16.75 -53.61 -20.94
C ASP A 410 16.32 -52.82 -19.70
N TYR A 411 16.68 -53.25 -18.51
CA TYR A 411 16.48 -52.53 -17.27
C TYR A 411 17.23 -51.18 -17.27
N ASN A 412 18.48 -51.18 -17.71
CA ASN A 412 19.33 -49.99 -17.77
C ASN A 412 18.90 -48.95 -18.84
N LYS A 413 17.91 -49.28 -19.68
CA LYS A 413 17.25 -48.35 -20.59
C LYS A 413 16.09 -47.56 -19.96
N LEU A 414 15.72 -47.82 -18.71
CA LEU A 414 14.73 -46.98 -18.02
C LEU A 414 15.14 -45.49 -18.05
N GLY A 415 14.21 -44.61 -18.34
CA GLY A 415 14.43 -43.14 -18.54
C GLY A 415 14.68 -42.74 -19.99
N GLN A 416 14.60 -43.65 -20.98
CA GLN A 416 14.72 -43.42 -22.40
C GLN A 416 13.76 -44.29 -23.22
N PRO A 417 13.44 -43.97 -24.47
CA PRO A 417 12.62 -44.79 -25.34
C PRO A 417 13.30 -46.15 -25.60
N ALA A 418 12.59 -47.26 -25.33
CA ALA A 418 13.16 -48.61 -25.46
C ALA A 418 12.14 -49.73 -25.60
N SER A 419 10.82 -49.43 -25.65
CA SER A 419 9.77 -50.46 -25.76
C SER A 419 9.16 -50.52 -27.17
N HIS A 420 8.24 -51.44 -27.39
CA HIS A 420 7.44 -51.56 -28.59
C HIS A 420 6.03 -50.98 -28.40
N GLY A 421 5.91 -49.88 -27.66
CA GLY A 421 4.66 -49.17 -27.38
C GLY A 421 4.24 -49.15 -25.92
N CYS A 422 4.58 -50.15 -25.11
CA CYS A 422 4.27 -50.18 -23.68
C CYS A 422 5.06 -49.17 -22.86
N VAL A 423 4.57 -48.87 -21.65
CA VAL A 423 5.25 -48.04 -20.64
C VAL A 423 5.94 -48.97 -19.63
N ARG A 424 7.25 -49.16 -19.77
CA ARG A 424 8.06 -49.99 -18.88
C ARG A 424 8.46 -49.22 -17.64
N LEU A 425 8.36 -49.85 -16.48
CA LEU A 425 8.64 -49.29 -15.15
C LEU A 425 9.57 -50.23 -14.36
N THR A 426 10.04 -49.78 -13.21
CA THR A 426 10.56 -50.70 -12.21
C THR A 426 9.41 -51.59 -11.65
N VAL A 427 9.75 -52.72 -11.02
CA VAL A 427 8.71 -53.58 -10.41
C VAL A 427 7.94 -52.84 -9.34
N ARG A 428 8.64 -52.09 -8.46
CA ARG A 428 8.03 -51.27 -7.42
C ARG A 428 7.02 -50.25 -8.01
N ASP A 429 7.41 -49.55 -9.07
CA ASP A 429 6.60 -48.47 -9.62
C ASP A 429 5.39 -49.02 -10.40
N ALA A 430 5.57 -50.17 -11.13
CA ALA A 430 4.47 -50.87 -11.77
C ALA A 430 3.49 -51.43 -10.72
N LYS A 431 4.03 -52.01 -9.64
CA LYS A 431 3.24 -52.50 -8.50
C LYS A 431 2.46 -51.38 -7.83
N TRP A 432 3.06 -50.21 -7.64
CA TRP A 432 2.37 -49.06 -7.04
C TRP A 432 1.13 -48.66 -7.87
N ILE A 433 1.24 -48.55 -9.21
CA ILE A 433 0.10 -48.30 -10.10
C ILE A 433 -0.94 -49.41 -9.99
N TYR A 434 -0.48 -50.66 -10.03
CA TYR A 434 -1.33 -51.86 -9.96
C TYR A 434 -2.16 -51.88 -8.68
N ASP A 435 -1.55 -51.61 -7.53
CA ASP A 435 -2.20 -51.70 -6.22
C ASP A 435 -3.08 -50.46 -5.91
N ASN A 436 -2.61 -49.27 -6.25
CA ASN A 436 -3.21 -48.03 -5.78
C ASN A 436 -4.21 -47.40 -6.78
N CYS A 437 -3.97 -47.53 -8.10
CA CYS A 437 -4.85 -46.94 -9.09
C CYS A 437 -6.00 -47.92 -9.43
N PRO A 438 -7.27 -47.64 -9.20
CA PRO A 438 -8.39 -48.51 -9.53
C PRO A 438 -8.53 -48.72 -11.06
N LEU A 439 -9.34 -49.69 -11.47
CA LEU A 439 -9.79 -49.76 -12.86
C LEU A 439 -10.50 -48.48 -13.24
N ASN A 440 -10.52 -48.15 -14.52
CA ASN A 440 -11.04 -46.91 -15.06
C ASN A 440 -10.26 -45.64 -14.61
N THR A 441 -8.99 -45.81 -14.18
CA THR A 441 -8.08 -44.72 -13.89
C THR A 441 -7.74 -43.96 -15.20
N LYS A 442 -7.88 -42.64 -15.19
CA LYS A 442 -7.55 -41.76 -16.32
C LYS A 442 -6.04 -41.75 -16.56
N VAL A 443 -5.62 -41.97 -17.79
CA VAL A 443 -4.22 -41.92 -18.25
C VAL A 443 -4.12 -40.98 -19.44
N THR A 444 -3.27 -39.96 -19.35
CA THR A 444 -2.96 -39.09 -20.49
C THR A 444 -1.51 -39.27 -20.89
N ILE A 445 -1.29 -39.59 -22.17
CA ILE A 445 0.04 -39.77 -22.78
C ILE A 445 0.27 -38.58 -23.71
N TYR A 446 1.37 -37.89 -23.53
CA TYR A 446 1.65 -36.59 -24.22
C TYR A 446 3.17 -36.38 -24.40
N ASP A 447 3.52 -35.36 -25.19
CA ASP A 447 4.88 -34.90 -25.42
C ASP A 447 5.08 -33.52 -24.81
N SER A 448 6.14 -33.36 -24.03
CA SER A 448 6.57 -32.06 -23.50
C SER A 448 8.03 -32.13 -23.07
N SER A 449 8.76 -31.04 -23.24
CA SER A 449 10.10 -30.88 -22.67
C SER A 449 10.07 -30.67 -21.13
N ASP A 450 8.94 -30.22 -20.58
CA ASP A 450 8.72 -30.11 -19.12
C ASP A 450 8.35 -31.48 -18.55
N PRO A 451 9.15 -32.07 -17.63
CA PRO A 451 8.87 -33.37 -17.00
C PRO A 451 7.69 -33.34 -16.02
N GLY A 452 7.13 -32.15 -15.75
CA GLY A 452 6.03 -31.96 -14.80
C GLY A 452 6.49 -31.49 -13.41
N PRO A 453 5.52 -31.24 -12.49
CA PRO A 453 5.74 -30.48 -11.26
C PRO A 453 6.67 -31.13 -10.23
N LEU A 454 6.91 -32.44 -10.34
CA LEU A 454 7.87 -33.20 -9.49
C LEU A 454 9.25 -33.35 -10.14
N GLY A 455 9.41 -32.85 -11.37
CA GLY A 455 10.66 -32.97 -12.13
C GLY A 455 10.91 -34.37 -12.69
N LYS A 456 12.02 -34.57 -13.43
CA LYS A 456 12.42 -35.86 -14.00
C LYS A 456 12.95 -36.78 -12.89
N PRO A 457 12.44 -38.01 -12.77
CA PRO A 457 12.94 -38.96 -11.79
C PRO A 457 14.31 -39.52 -12.20
N SER A 458 15.13 -39.89 -11.22
CA SER A 458 16.38 -40.62 -11.43
C SER A 458 16.10 -42.08 -11.75
N THR A 459 17.04 -42.74 -12.42
CA THR A 459 16.98 -44.17 -12.74
C THR A 459 18.03 -44.92 -11.97
N ILE A 460 17.70 -46.14 -11.54
CA ILE A 460 18.64 -47.11 -10.97
C ILE A 460 19.27 -47.88 -12.11
N LYS A 461 20.59 -48.11 -12.05
CA LYS A 461 21.33 -48.96 -12.99
C LYS A 461 21.79 -50.22 -12.25
N ILE A 462 21.77 -51.36 -12.94
CA ILE A 462 22.17 -52.65 -12.39
C ILE A 462 23.38 -53.23 -13.15
N PRO A 463 24.23 -54.06 -12.49
CA PRO A 463 25.34 -54.72 -13.15
C PRO A 463 24.88 -55.64 -14.30
N ALA A 464 25.73 -55.85 -15.30
CA ALA A 464 25.39 -56.61 -16.50
C ALA A 464 24.97 -58.06 -16.20
N GLY A 465 25.49 -58.67 -15.14
CA GLY A 465 25.14 -60.02 -14.71
C GLY A 465 23.91 -60.13 -13.80
N GLN A 466 23.33 -59.02 -13.39
CA GLN A 466 22.15 -59.04 -12.54
C GLN A 466 20.89 -59.28 -13.38
N ASN A 467 20.11 -60.28 -13.00
CA ASN A 467 18.91 -60.72 -13.69
C ASN A 467 17.61 -60.47 -12.91
N TRP A 468 17.64 -59.61 -11.90
CA TRP A 468 16.48 -59.21 -11.10
C TRP A 468 16.41 -57.69 -10.95
N ASP A 469 15.19 -57.18 -10.73
CA ASP A 469 14.93 -55.79 -10.41
C ASP A 469 15.18 -55.54 -8.92
N PRO A 470 16.13 -54.65 -8.53
CA PRO A 470 16.44 -54.37 -7.12
C PRO A 470 15.29 -53.73 -6.35
N THR A 471 14.22 -53.34 -7.05
CA THR A 471 13.00 -52.77 -6.44
C THR A 471 11.88 -53.76 -6.29
N ASP A 472 12.09 -55.04 -6.71
CA ASP A 472 11.05 -56.10 -6.61
C ASP A 472 10.87 -56.51 -5.15
N PRO A 473 9.69 -56.31 -4.54
CA PRO A 473 9.45 -56.70 -3.14
C PRO A 473 9.33 -58.21 -2.91
N ASN A 474 9.42 -59.01 -3.98
CA ASN A 474 9.35 -60.48 -3.89
C ASN A 474 10.73 -61.16 -3.94
N ILE A 475 11.80 -60.39 -3.84
CA ILE A 475 13.22 -60.87 -3.80
C ILE A 475 13.78 -60.69 -2.41
#